data_fd81f8981f91a20d120006e144be9643
#
_entry.id   fd81f8981f91a20d120006e144be9643
#
_cell.length_a   1.000
_cell.length_b   1.000
_cell.length_c   1.000
_cell.angle_alpha   90.00
_cell.angle_beta   90.00
_cell.angle_gamma   90.00
#
_symmetry.space_group_name_H-M   'P 1'
#
loop_
_entity.id
_entity.type
_entity.pdbx_description
1 polymer ?
#
loop_
_entity_poly.entity_id
_entity_poly.type
_entity_poly.pdbx_seq_one_letter_code
_entity_poly.pdbx_strand_id
1 'polypeptide(L)'
;DSGVRGEAFEAKASEYDALNYQLHKLPIGIQHRDAFEGITAVIPPREKRGLIMLDPPYEQEHKDFTRLIDLLVAAYTKWPQGTYALWFPIKNIDAVQLFYKKLKRTEMRRQLICEINIYPNDIAVGLNGTGMLIIHPPWQFDNHARGILSFLQPLLKVADVPNLSPDSATNVRWLVCE
;
A
#
# COMPACT_ATOMS: atom_id res chain seq x y z
N ASP A 1 9.74 -2.97 -26.35
CA ASP A 1 10.02 -3.74 -25.13
C ASP A 1 10.32 -2.75 -24.01
N SER A 2 9.45 -2.68 -23.00
CA SER A 2 9.58 -1.67 -21.93
C SER A 2 10.74 -1.95 -20.96
N GLY A 3 11.38 -3.14 -21.09
CA GLY A 3 12.41 -3.60 -20.16
C GLY A 3 11.89 -3.82 -18.71
N VAL A 4 10.58 -3.70 -18.48
CA VAL A 4 9.96 -3.92 -17.16
C VAL A 4 9.71 -5.41 -16.99
N ARG A 5 10.13 -5.98 -15.87
CA ARG A 5 9.79 -7.34 -15.43
C ARG A 5 8.98 -7.25 -14.14
N GLY A 6 8.10 -8.21 -13.94
CA GLY A 6 7.30 -8.34 -12.73
C GLY A 6 7.53 -9.69 -12.05
N GLU A 7 7.35 -9.70 -10.73
CA GLU A 7 7.23 -10.88 -9.90
C GLU A 7 5.95 -10.77 -9.08
N ALA A 8 5.13 -11.81 -9.09
CA ALA A 8 3.90 -11.90 -8.32
C ALA A 8 3.99 -13.11 -7.37
N PHE A 9 3.44 -12.93 -6.18
CA PHE A 9 3.40 -13.98 -5.16
C PHE A 9 1.96 -14.23 -4.76
N GLU A 10 1.53 -15.47 -4.81
CA GLU A 10 0.21 -15.91 -4.37
C GLU A 10 0.34 -17.19 -3.56
N ALA A 11 -0.21 -17.18 -2.36
CA ALA A 11 -0.11 -18.32 -1.44
C ALA A 11 -1.23 -19.34 -1.62
N LYS A 12 -2.40 -18.92 -2.13
CA LYS A 12 -3.55 -19.81 -2.36
C LYS A 12 -3.44 -20.48 -3.71
N ALA A 13 -3.46 -21.81 -3.75
CA ALA A 13 -3.29 -22.58 -4.99
C ALA A 13 -4.29 -22.21 -6.08
N SER A 14 -5.59 -22.07 -5.73
CA SER A 14 -6.64 -21.71 -6.69
C SER A 14 -6.43 -20.34 -7.33
N GLU A 15 -5.99 -19.37 -6.54
CA GLU A 15 -5.71 -18.01 -6.99
C GLU A 15 -4.41 -17.95 -7.82
N TYR A 16 -3.40 -18.72 -7.41
CA TYR A 16 -2.17 -18.89 -8.17
C TYR A 16 -2.43 -19.44 -9.57
N ASP A 17 -3.25 -20.49 -9.68
CA ASP A 17 -3.60 -21.09 -10.98
C ASP A 17 -4.33 -20.10 -11.88
N ALA A 18 -5.30 -19.36 -11.33
CA ALA A 18 -6.03 -18.32 -12.04
C ALA A 18 -5.10 -17.19 -12.52
N LEU A 19 -4.22 -16.71 -11.63
CA LEU A 19 -3.26 -15.64 -11.92
C LEU A 19 -2.28 -16.09 -13.02
N ASN A 20 -1.73 -17.30 -12.91
CA ASN A 20 -0.82 -17.87 -13.88
C ASN A 20 -1.48 -18.02 -15.26
N TYR A 21 -2.73 -18.46 -15.32
CA TYR A 21 -3.49 -18.55 -16.57
C TYR A 21 -3.68 -17.17 -17.22
N GLN A 22 -4.00 -16.14 -16.42
CA GLN A 22 -4.27 -14.79 -16.94
C GLN A 22 -3.00 -14.07 -17.39
N LEU A 23 -1.89 -14.24 -16.68
CA LEU A 23 -0.67 -13.46 -16.87
C LEU A 23 0.43 -14.20 -17.68
N HIS A 24 0.21 -15.44 -18.12
CA HIS A 24 1.25 -16.28 -18.78
C HIS A 24 1.89 -15.65 -20.02
N LYS A 25 1.25 -14.65 -20.65
CA LYS A 25 1.77 -13.93 -21.83
C LYS A 25 2.57 -12.67 -21.49
N LEU A 26 2.59 -12.29 -20.23
CA LEU A 26 3.29 -11.10 -19.76
C LEU A 26 4.68 -11.48 -19.22
N PRO A 27 5.64 -10.55 -19.22
CA PRO A 27 6.97 -10.78 -18.64
C PRO A 27 6.91 -10.71 -17.10
N ILE A 28 6.07 -11.56 -16.51
CA ILE A 28 5.82 -11.62 -15.06
C ILE A 28 6.11 -13.05 -14.60
N GLY A 29 7.05 -13.21 -13.68
CA GLY A 29 7.24 -14.44 -12.92
C GLY A 29 6.13 -14.57 -11.88
N ILE A 30 5.49 -15.74 -11.78
CA ILE A 30 4.45 -15.99 -10.79
C ILE A 30 4.91 -17.13 -9.89
N GLN A 31 4.93 -16.89 -8.59
CA GLN A 31 5.41 -17.86 -7.61
C GLN A 31 4.27 -18.26 -6.67
N HIS A 32 4.02 -19.58 -6.56
CA HIS A 32 3.13 -20.12 -5.54
C HIS A 32 3.86 -20.11 -4.19
N ARG A 33 3.81 -18.97 -3.52
CA ARG A 33 4.59 -18.72 -2.30
C ARG A 33 3.98 -17.59 -1.48
N ASP A 34 4.17 -17.64 -0.15
CA ASP A 34 3.86 -16.51 0.73
C ASP A 34 4.73 -15.30 0.36
N ALA A 35 4.09 -14.14 0.14
CA ALA A 35 4.76 -12.90 -0.24
C ALA A 35 5.77 -12.43 0.83
N PHE A 36 5.53 -12.72 2.10
CA PHE A 36 6.45 -12.37 3.19
C PHE A 36 7.82 -13.04 3.05
N GLU A 37 7.86 -14.25 2.52
CA GLU A 37 9.10 -14.94 2.20
C GLU A 37 9.62 -14.58 0.80
N GLY A 38 8.71 -14.50 -0.16
CA GLY A 38 9.03 -14.29 -1.58
C GLY A 38 9.70 -12.95 -1.84
N ILE A 39 9.17 -11.86 -1.30
CA ILE A 39 9.68 -10.50 -1.51
C ILE A 39 11.14 -10.41 -1.08
N THR A 40 11.47 -10.87 0.11
CA THR A 40 12.84 -10.80 0.61
C THR A 40 13.83 -11.65 -0.18
N ALA A 41 13.36 -12.67 -0.89
CA ALA A 41 14.21 -13.50 -1.74
C ALA A 41 14.58 -12.86 -3.09
N VAL A 42 13.72 -11.98 -3.63
CA VAL A 42 13.89 -11.38 -4.96
C VAL A 42 14.49 -9.97 -4.93
N ILE A 43 14.66 -9.36 -3.79
CA ILE A 43 15.26 -8.03 -3.64
C ILE A 43 16.71 -8.11 -3.13
N PRO A 44 17.59 -7.16 -3.52
CA PRO A 44 17.38 -6.12 -4.53
C PRO A 44 17.28 -6.72 -5.95
N PRO A 45 16.46 -6.14 -6.83
CA PRO A 45 16.39 -6.58 -8.21
C PRO A 45 17.64 -6.18 -9.00
N ARG A 46 17.89 -6.84 -10.12
CA ARG A 46 19.02 -6.51 -11.01
C ARG A 46 18.88 -5.12 -11.64
N GLU A 47 17.66 -4.67 -11.83
CA GLU A 47 17.27 -3.44 -12.52
C GLU A 47 17.54 -2.15 -11.71
N LYS A 48 18.09 -2.22 -10.53
CA LYS A 48 18.39 -1.09 -9.62
C LYS A 48 17.20 -0.23 -9.19
N ARG A 49 16.12 -0.19 -9.96
CA ARG A 49 14.87 0.49 -9.65
C ARG A 49 13.72 -0.49 -9.70
N GLY A 50 12.76 -0.32 -8.82
CA GLY A 50 11.56 -1.15 -8.79
C GLY A 50 10.57 -0.68 -7.75
N LEU A 51 9.36 -1.19 -7.90
CA LEU A 51 8.24 -0.97 -7.00
C LEU A 51 7.83 -2.32 -6.40
N ILE A 52 7.69 -2.35 -5.09
CA ILE A 52 7.03 -3.44 -4.38
C ILE A 52 5.63 -2.96 -4.00
N MET A 53 4.60 -3.60 -4.56
CA MET A 53 3.20 -3.36 -4.22
C MET A 53 2.72 -4.43 -3.26
N LEU A 54 2.16 -4.02 -2.12
CA LEU A 54 1.59 -4.87 -1.09
C LEU A 54 0.10 -4.58 -0.95
N ASP A 55 -0.72 -5.60 -1.17
CA ASP A 55 -2.17 -5.57 -1.00
C ASP A 55 -2.63 -6.86 -0.29
N PRO A 56 -2.31 -7.02 1.00
CA PRO A 56 -2.62 -8.25 1.73
C PRO A 56 -4.07 -8.27 2.19
N PRO A 57 -4.64 -9.46 2.48
CA PRO A 57 -5.91 -9.56 3.16
C PRO A 57 -5.79 -9.04 4.60
N TYR A 58 -6.71 -8.18 5.01
CA TYR A 58 -6.77 -7.61 6.36
C TYR A 58 -7.85 -8.33 7.19
N GLU A 59 -7.56 -9.57 7.60
CA GLU A 59 -8.46 -10.40 8.40
C GLU A 59 -8.37 -10.08 9.89
N GLN A 60 -7.15 -9.79 10.37
CA GLN A 60 -6.84 -9.44 11.77
C GLN A 60 -6.02 -8.14 11.82
N GLU A 61 -6.68 -7.01 11.59
CA GLU A 61 -6.08 -5.71 11.30
C GLU A 61 -4.84 -5.35 12.14
N HIS A 62 -4.92 -5.47 13.47
CA HIS A 62 -3.76 -5.13 14.34
C HIS A 62 -2.54 -6.05 14.16
N LYS A 63 -2.78 -7.35 13.94
CA LYS A 63 -1.70 -8.31 13.71
C LYS A 63 -1.13 -8.14 12.31
N ASP A 64 -1.99 -7.90 11.34
CA ASP A 64 -1.62 -7.72 9.95
C ASP A 64 -0.75 -6.46 9.79
N PHE A 65 -1.13 -5.33 10.39
CA PHE A 65 -0.30 -4.13 10.40
C PHE A 65 1.08 -4.35 11.03
N THR A 66 1.16 -5.11 12.12
CA THR A 66 2.46 -5.39 12.75
C THR A 66 3.35 -6.24 11.84
N ARG A 67 2.78 -7.32 11.29
CA ARG A 67 3.49 -8.23 10.37
C ARG A 67 3.96 -7.48 9.10
N LEU A 68 3.14 -6.56 8.58
CA LEU A 68 3.48 -5.75 7.42
C LEU A 68 4.62 -4.76 7.71
N ILE A 69 4.64 -4.14 8.88
CA ILE A 69 5.76 -3.29 9.29
C ILE A 69 7.06 -4.12 9.36
N ASP A 70 7.01 -5.30 9.94
CA ASP A 70 8.19 -6.17 10.05
C ASP A 70 8.71 -6.57 8.65
N LEU A 71 7.80 -6.90 7.72
CA LEU A 71 8.16 -7.15 6.32
C LEU A 71 8.80 -5.93 5.65
N LEU A 72 8.17 -4.76 5.80
CA LEU A 72 8.67 -3.52 5.21
C LEU A 72 10.05 -3.17 5.77
N VAL A 73 10.26 -3.33 7.08
CA VAL A 73 11.57 -3.09 7.72
C VAL A 73 12.62 -4.06 7.17
N ALA A 74 12.31 -5.34 7.09
CA ALA A 74 13.22 -6.36 6.55
C ALA A 74 13.56 -6.08 5.07
N ALA A 75 12.56 -5.74 4.27
CA ALA A 75 12.73 -5.41 2.86
C ALA A 75 13.53 -4.11 2.68
N TYR A 76 13.22 -3.07 3.43
CA TYR A 76 13.91 -1.78 3.40
C TYR A 76 15.38 -1.91 3.82
N THR A 77 15.67 -2.69 4.86
CA THR A 77 17.05 -2.96 5.29
C THR A 77 17.86 -3.60 4.17
N LYS A 78 17.25 -4.50 3.41
CA LYS A 78 17.90 -5.20 2.31
C LYS A 78 18.00 -4.34 1.04
N TRP A 79 17.01 -3.49 0.79
CA TRP A 79 16.95 -2.63 -0.40
C TRP A 79 16.42 -1.23 -0.07
N PRO A 80 17.20 -0.36 0.59
CA PRO A 80 16.77 0.97 1.03
C PRO A 80 16.32 1.92 -0.09
N GLN A 81 16.76 1.66 -1.34
CA GLN A 81 16.47 2.48 -2.52
C GLN A 81 15.18 2.08 -3.25
N GLY A 82 14.55 0.97 -2.84
CA GLY A 82 13.31 0.50 -3.41
C GLY A 82 12.15 1.44 -3.11
N THR A 83 11.18 1.51 -4.03
CA THR A 83 9.87 2.12 -3.74
C THR A 83 8.94 1.04 -3.21
N TYR A 84 8.30 1.30 -2.08
CA TYR A 84 7.33 0.39 -1.48
C TYR A 84 5.98 1.07 -1.43
N ALA A 85 4.94 0.40 -1.92
CA ALA A 85 3.56 0.85 -1.85
C ALA A 85 2.73 -0.18 -1.10
N LEU A 86 2.17 0.19 0.04
CA LEU A 86 1.30 -0.64 0.84
C LEU A 86 -0.10 -0.04 0.84
N TRP A 87 -1.06 -0.78 0.28
CA TRP A 87 -2.48 -0.47 0.44
C TRP A 87 -2.96 -0.89 1.82
N PHE A 88 -3.83 -0.10 2.46
CA PHE A 88 -4.47 -0.47 3.71
C PHE A 88 -5.90 0.09 3.82
N PRO A 89 -6.83 -0.64 4.48
CA PRO A 89 -8.18 -0.18 4.74
C PRO A 89 -8.21 0.81 5.92
N ILE A 90 -9.15 1.74 5.88
CA ILE A 90 -9.52 2.58 7.02
C ILE A 90 -10.88 2.09 7.53
N LYS A 91 -10.84 1.17 8.51
CA LYS A 91 -12.02 0.59 9.18
C LYS A 91 -12.11 1.09 10.63
N ASN A 92 -10.97 1.15 11.29
CA ASN A 92 -10.79 1.61 12.66
C ASN A 92 -9.68 2.65 12.69
N ILE A 93 -10.05 3.89 12.98
CA ILE A 93 -9.08 5.00 12.96
C ILE A 93 -7.99 4.84 14.03
N ASP A 94 -8.30 4.27 15.19
CA ASP A 94 -7.32 4.06 16.25
C ASP A 94 -6.25 3.03 15.83
N ALA A 95 -6.67 1.97 15.13
CA ALA A 95 -5.74 0.99 14.56
C ALA A 95 -4.81 1.64 13.53
N VAL A 96 -5.35 2.49 12.65
CA VAL A 96 -4.57 3.24 11.66
C VAL A 96 -3.60 4.23 12.33
N GLN A 97 -4.03 4.95 13.37
CA GLN A 97 -3.15 5.85 14.11
C GLN A 97 -2.03 5.10 14.84
N LEU A 98 -2.33 3.93 15.40
CA LEU A 98 -1.31 3.06 16.01
C LEU A 98 -0.31 2.56 14.95
N PHE A 99 -0.79 2.18 13.77
CA PHE A 99 0.04 1.81 12.62
C PHE A 99 1.01 2.95 12.26
N TYR A 100 0.53 4.19 12.11
CA TYR A 100 1.38 5.34 11.85
C TYR A 100 2.39 5.61 12.95
N LYS A 101 1.98 5.48 14.21
CA LYS A 101 2.89 5.62 15.35
C LYS A 101 4.03 4.60 15.33
N LYS A 102 3.74 3.35 14.93
CA LYS A 102 4.76 2.31 14.78
C LYS A 102 5.68 2.60 13.59
N LEU A 103 5.14 3.00 12.43
CA LEU A 103 5.92 3.36 11.24
C LEU A 103 6.94 4.48 11.52
N LYS A 104 6.53 5.54 12.23
CA LYS A 104 7.42 6.64 12.63
C LYS A 104 8.61 6.23 13.50
N ARG A 105 8.53 5.08 14.16
CA ARG A 105 9.59 4.56 15.02
C ARG A 105 10.60 3.68 14.28
N THR A 106 10.33 3.39 13.02
CA THR A 106 11.25 2.63 12.16
C THR A 106 12.33 3.52 11.58
N GLU A 107 13.40 2.90 11.10
CA GLU A 107 14.48 3.60 10.38
C GLU A 107 14.13 3.92 8.92
N MET A 108 12.93 3.52 8.45
CA MET A 108 12.47 3.82 7.10
C MET A 108 12.23 5.32 6.94
N ARG A 109 12.80 5.90 5.90
CA ARG A 109 12.70 7.34 5.58
C ARG A 109 11.75 7.58 4.41
N ARG A 110 11.37 8.85 4.20
CA ARG A 110 10.54 9.30 3.10
C ARG A 110 9.24 8.51 3.00
N GLN A 111 8.48 8.50 4.09
CA GLN A 111 7.17 7.84 4.21
C GLN A 111 6.07 8.84 3.87
N LEU A 112 5.36 8.63 2.77
CA LEU A 112 4.20 9.41 2.33
C LEU A 112 2.92 8.61 2.58
N ILE A 113 1.93 9.24 3.18
CA ILE A 113 0.57 8.69 3.34
C ILE A 113 -0.36 9.41 2.38
N CYS A 114 -1.14 8.62 1.65
CA CYS A 114 -2.21 9.09 0.77
C CYS A 114 -3.50 8.40 1.20
N GLU A 115 -4.51 9.14 1.62
CA GLU A 115 -5.78 8.60 2.14
C GLU A 115 -6.97 9.19 1.36
N ILE A 116 -7.99 8.37 1.16
CA ILE A 116 -9.29 8.78 0.65
C ILE A 116 -10.38 8.14 1.50
N ASN A 117 -11.26 8.97 2.05
CA ASN A 117 -12.41 8.54 2.85
C ASN A 117 -13.69 8.77 2.06
N ILE A 118 -14.61 7.83 2.13
CA ILE A 118 -15.96 7.89 1.57
C ILE A 118 -17.02 8.02 2.66
N TYR A 119 -16.64 7.70 3.90
CA TYR A 119 -17.44 7.94 5.10
C TYR A 119 -16.60 8.65 6.18
N PRO A 120 -17.23 9.43 7.07
CA PRO A 120 -16.58 9.95 8.26
C PRO A 120 -16.02 8.82 9.13
N ASN A 121 -14.92 9.10 9.82
CA ASN A 121 -14.23 8.07 10.64
C ASN A 121 -14.98 7.68 11.92
N ASP A 122 -15.98 8.45 12.32
CA ASP A 122 -16.85 8.22 13.48
C ASP A 122 -18.10 7.38 13.16
N ILE A 123 -18.31 7.00 11.91
CA ILE A 123 -19.40 6.13 11.47
C ILE A 123 -18.91 4.69 11.36
N ALA A 124 -19.60 3.75 12.00
CA ALA A 124 -19.28 2.33 11.94
C ALA A 124 -19.92 1.66 10.71
N VAL A 125 -19.29 1.78 9.55
CA VAL A 125 -19.76 1.17 8.27
C VAL A 125 -18.87 0.03 7.77
N GLY A 126 -17.85 -0.35 8.54
CA GLY A 126 -16.94 -1.44 8.19
C GLY A 126 -15.77 -1.04 7.31
N LEU A 127 -15.93 -0.13 6.35
CA LEU A 127 -14.85 0.46 5.54
C LEU A 127 -15.15 1.94 5.31
N ASN A 128 -14.49 2.81 6.05
CA ASN A 128 -14.68 4.26 5.95
C ASN A 128 -13.88 4.88 4.81
N GLY A 129 -12.75 4.27 4.47
CA GLY A 129 -11.86 4.75 3.45
C GLY A 129 -10.70 3.79 3.22
N THR A 130 -9.73 4.26 2.47
CA THR A 130 -8.52 3.50 2.17
C THR A 130 -7.30 4.40 2.15
N GLY A 131 -6.13 3.83 2.38
CA GLY A 131 -4.88 4.54 2.32
C GLY A 131 -3.79 3.77 1.56
N MET A 132 -2.81 4.55 1.11
CA MET A 132 -1.55 4.04 0.57
C MET A 132 -0.40 4.63 1.39
N LEU A 133 0.42 3.77 1.97
CA LEU A 133 1.75 4.15 2.43
C LEU A 133 2.72 4.00 1.26
N ILE A 134 3.45 5.06 0.94
CA ILE A 134 4.51 5.00 -0.08
C ILE A 134 5.85 5.37 0.56
N ILE A 135 6.77 4.43 0.55
CA ILE A 135 8.15 4.65 1.01
C ILE A 135 9.02 4.91 -0.22
N HIS A 136 9.85 5.92 -0.15
CA HIS A 136 10.65 6.41 -1.29
C HIS A 136 9.81 6.71 -2.53
N PRO A 137 8.75 7.56 -2.43
CA PRO A 137 7.98 7.95 -3.60
C PRO A 137 8.87 8.67 -4.63
N PRO A 138 8.50 8.60 -5.93
CA PRO A 138 9.13 9.40 -6.98
C PRO A 138 9.08 10.90 -6.68
N TRP A 139 9.90 11.67 -7.39
CA TRP A 139 9.91 13.13 -7.31
C TRP A 139 8.52 13.71 -7.57
N GLN A 140 8.07 14.64 -6.72
CA GLN A 140 6.75 15.31 -6.77
C GLN A 140 5.53 14.38 -6.72
N PHE A 141 5.70 13.15 -6.29
CA PHE A 141 4.59 12.20 -6.22
C PHE A 141 3.48 12.66 -5.28
N ASP A 142 3.80 13.37 -4.20
CA ASP A 142 2.82 13.97 -3.29
C ASP A 142 1.89 14.97 -3.98
N ASN A 143 2.41 15.79 -4.91
CA ASN A 143 1.58 16.71 -5.70
C ASN A 143 0.66 15.95 -6.67
N HIS A 144 1.20 14.93 -7.35
CA HIS A 144 0.41 14.07 -8.23
C HIS A 144 -0.69 13.32 -7.45
N ALA A 145 -0.36 12.78 -6.26
CA ALA A 145 -1.31 12.09 -5.40
C ALA A 145 -2.46 13.01 -4.97
N ARG A 146 -2.19 14.27 -4.60
CA ARG A 146 -3.25 15.27 -4.32
C ARG A 146 -4.18 15.46 -5.50
N GLY A 147 -3.65 15.62 -6.71
CA GLY A 147 -4.46 15.76 -7.93
C GLY A 147 -5.31 14.52 -8.19
N ILE A 148 -4.73 13.32 -8.07
CA ILE A 148 -5.45 12.05 -8.25
C ILE A 148 -6.58 11.91 -7.23
N LEU A 149 -6.31 12.13 -5.94
CA LEU A 149 -7.32 11.99 -4.90
C LEU A 149 -8.43 13.02 -5.02
N SER A 150 -8.12 14.27 -5.39
CA SER A 150 -9.11 15.30 -5.66
C SER A 150 -10.03 14.96 -6.84
N PHE A 151 -9.50 14.27 -7.84
CA PHE A 151 -10.29 13.77 -8.97
C PHE A 151 -11.16 12.57 -8.58
N LEU A 152 -10.63 11.63 -7.81
CA LEU A 152 -11.33 10.39 -7.44
C LEU A 152 -12.42 10.62 -6.39
N GLN A 153 -12.21 11.53 -5.46
CA GLN A 153 -13.11 11.74 -4.32
C GLN A 153 -14.56 11.96 -4.72
N PRO A 154 -14.90 12.90 -5.65
CA PRO A 154 -16.28 13.10 -6.05
C PRO A 154 -16.90 11.92 -6.80
N LEU A 155 -16.07 11.08 -7.47
CA LEU A 155 -16.51 9.89 -8.20
C LEU A 155 -16.84 8.73 -7.25
N LEU A 156 -16.18 8.67 -6.09
CA LEU A 156 -16.36 7.64 -5.08
C LEU A 156 -17.34 8.05 -3.97
N LYS A 157 -17.84 9.29 -4.03
CA LYS A 157 -18.78 9.79 -3.03
C LYS A 157 -20.04 8.96 -2.99
N VAL A 158 -20.39 8.48 -1.79
CA VAL A 158 -21.65 7.76 -1.55
C VAL A 158 -22.78 8.78 -1.37
N ALA A 159 -23.93 8.54 -2.01
CA ALA A 159 -25.11 9.36 -1.81
C ALA A 159 -25.62 9.25 -0.36
N ASP A 160 -26.20 10.33 0.15
CA ASP A 160 -26.84 10.40 1.48
C ASP A 160 -25.89 10.20 2.70
N VAL A 161 -24.59 10.29 2.52
CA VAL A 161 -23.64 10.35 3.63
C VAL A 161 -23.55 11.78 4.17
N PRO A 162 -23.61 11.98 5.51
CA PRO A 162 -23.39 13.29 6.10
C PRO A 162 -22.07 13.89 5.57
N ASN A 163 -22.08 15.19 5.30
CA ASN A 163 -20.99 15.91 4.65
C ASN A 163 -19.63 15.57 5.26
N LEU A 164 -18.86 14.76 4.53
CA LEU A 164 -17.45 14.61 4.77
C LEU A 164 -16.80 15.94 4.36
N SER A 165 -16.14 16.63 5.28
CA SER A 165 -15.44 17.87 4.91
C SER A 165 -14.34 17.55 3.88
N PRO A 166 -14.05 18.47 2.94
CA PRO A 166 -12.97 18.25 1.97
C PRO A 166 -11.63 17.86 2.64
N ASP A 167 -11.33 18.45 3.79
CA ASP A 167 -10.11 18.20 4.55
C ASP A 167 -10.06 16.80 5.20
N SER A 168 -11.22 16.18 5.43
CA SER A 168 -11.30 14.81 5.96
C SER A 168 -11.54 13.77 4.86
N ALA A 169 -11.94 14.19 3.66
CA ALA A 169 -12.20 13.29 2.54
C ALA A 169 -10.90 12.78 1.89
N THR A 170 -9.90 13.63 1.77
CA THR A 170 -8.60 13.25 1.19
C THR A 170 -7.44 13.81 2.00
N ASN A 171 -6.37 13.05 2.12
CA ASN A 171 -5.20 13.48 2.86
C ASN A 171 -3.92 12.97 2.18
N VAL A 172 -2.99 13.88 1.90
CA VAL A 172 -1.65 13.54 1.39
C VAL A 172 -0.63 14.24 2.28
N ARG A 173 0.10 13.47 3.07
CA ARG A 173 1.05 14.01 4.03
C ARG A 173 2.28 13.13 4.19
N TRP A 174 3.38 13.75 4.45
CA TRP A 174 4.59 13.06 4.88
C TRP A 174 4.45 12.61 6.33
N LEU A 175 4.63 11.32 6.56
CA LEU A 175 4.68 10.74 7.90
C LEU A 175 6.09 10.88 8.47
N VAL A 176 7.10 10.67 7.60
CA VAL A 176 8.53 10.90 7.82
C VAL A 176 9.10 11.49 6.53
N CYS A 177 9.80 12.62 6.61
CA CYS A 177 10.40 13.28 5.45
C CYS A 177 11.78 12.66 5.12
N GLU A 178 12.81 12.94 5.92
CA GLU A 178 14.19 12.47 5.75
C GLU A 178 14.77 11.93 7.05
#